data_60deff609f8e83dee1b9bf9136400fb1
#
_entry.id   60deff609f8e83dee1b9bf9136400fb1
#
_cell.length_a   1.000
_cell.length_b   1.000
_cell.length_c   1.000
_cell.angle_alpha   90.00
_cell.angle_beta   90.00
_cell.angle_gamma   90.00
#
_symmetry.space_group_name_H-M   'P 1'
#
loop_
_entity.id
_entity.type
_entity.pdbx_description
1 polymer ?
#
loop_
_entity_poly.entity_id
_entity_poly.type
_entity_poly.pdbx_seq_one_letter_code
_entity_poly.pdbx_strand_id
1 'polypeptide(L)'
;RMGFYGNNDGPIHPYYPSLENPSTPAASGLLMEFPALVYVFLGARFPVAGGFWSRFLGLRFLSKVISDTNARGYPATVYFHNWEFLENDPWVPGKRLNYRNYGIPIRDKIKTILKSHEFTSIETYFTEK
;
A
#
# COMPACT_ATOMS: atom_id res chain seq x y z
N ARG A 1 -6.27 -19.97 -8.45
CA ARG A 1 -6.26 -18.62 -7.85
C ARG A 1 -5.11 -18.56 -6.87
N MET A 2 -4.04 -17.86 -7.19
CA MET A 2 -3.01 -17.53 -6.20
C MET A 2 -3.63 -16.56 -5.21
N GLY A 3 -3.94 -17.05 -3.99
CA GLY A 3 -4.47 -16.24 -2.90
C GLY A 3 -3.38 -15.34 -2.30
N PHE A 4 -3.05 -14.28 -3.00
CA PHE A 4 -2.31 -13.18 -2.40
C PHE A 4 -3.31 -12.35 -1.58
N TYR A 5 -2.93 -12.03 -0.37
CA TYR A 5 -3.64 -11.30 0.65
C TYR A 5 -4.64 -10.26 0.15
N GLY A 6 -5.85 -10.31 0.66
CA GLY A 6 -6.89 -9.32 0.45
C GLY A 6 -7.95 -9.73 -0.57
N ASN A 7 -8.98 -8.90 -0.65
CA ASN A 7 -10.08 -9.07 -1.58
C ASN A 7 -9.71 -8.46 -2.93
N ASN A 8 -9.47 -9.32 -3.93
CA ASN A 8 -9.07 -8.88 -5.26
C ASN A 8 -10.21 -8.23 -6.07
N ASP A 9 -11.45 -8.38 -5.63
CA ASP A 9 -12.63 -7.90 -6.36
C ASP A 9 -13.17 -6.57 -5.82
N GLY A 10 -12.69 -6.11 -4.65
CA GLY A 10 -13.08 -4.86 -4.02
C GLY A 10 -12.56 -3.60 -4.74
N PRO A 11 -13.06 -2.41 -4.38
CA PRO A 11 -12.53 -1.13 -4.83
C PRO A 11 -11.04 -0.98 -4.49
N ILE A 12 -10.32 -0.23 -5.31
CA ILE A 12 -8.87 0.04 -5.12
C ILE A 12 -8.59 1.46 -4.60
N HIS A 13 -9.64 2.22 -4.35
CA HIS A 13 -9.61 3.57 -3.79
C HIS A 13 -10.50 3.64 -2.56
N PRO A 14 -10.36 4.64 -1.68
CA PRO A 14 -11.17 4.77 -0.48
C PRO A 14 -12.66 4.67 -0.75
N TYR A 15 -13.37 3.87 0.03
CA TYR A 15 -14.80 3.61 -0.13
C TYR A 15 -15.46 3.23 1.19
N TYR A 16 -16.77 3.33 1.27
CA TYR A 16 -17.56 2.76 2.35
C TYR A 16 -17.98 1.34 2.00
N PRO A 17 -17.53 0.32 2.75
CA PRO A 17 -17.95 -1.06 2.51
C PRO A 17 -19.42 -1.26 2.77
N SER A 18 -20.12 -2.03 1.93
CA SER A 18 -21.46 -2.52 2.22
C SER A 18 -21.41 -3.53 3.35
N LEU A 19 -22.43 -3.51 4.23
CA LEU A 19 -22.56 -4.48 5.32
C LEU A 19 -22.85 -5.90 4.81
N GLU A 20 -23.49 -6.01 3.65
CA GLU A 20 -23.81 -7.30 3.05
C GLU A 20 -22.62 -7.94 2.34
N ASN A 21 -21.85 -7.11 1.65
CA ASN A 21 -20.64 -7.54 0.93
C ASN A 21 -19.58 -6.45 1.01
N PRO A 22 -18.57 -6.63 1.87
CA PRO A 22 -17.49 -5.63 2.05
C PRO A 22 -16.71 -5.28 0.78
N SER A 23 -16.80 -6.11 -0.28
CA SER A 23 -16.18 -5.80 -1.57
C SER A 23 -16.98 -4.84 -2.43
N THR A 24 -18.22 -4.54 -2.04
CA THR A 24 -19.12 -3.66 -2.79
C THR A 24 -19.19 -2.30 -2.10
N PRO A 25 -19.01 -1.19 -2.82
CA PRO A 25 -19.14 0.13 -2.23
C PRO A 25 -20.61 0.45 -1.89
N ALA A 26 -20.81 1.08 -0.73
CA ALA A 26 -22.06 1.72 -0.33
C ALA A 26 -21.97 3.24 -0.51
N ALA A 27 -23.10 3.92 -0.59
CA ALA A 27 -23.15 5.38 -0.71
C ALA A 27 -22.61 6.10 0.54
N SER A 28 -22.75 5.47 1.72
CA SER A 28 -22.26 5.97 3.01
C SER A 28 -22.07 4.81 3.99
N GLY A 29 -21.33 5.00 5.06
CA GLY A 29 -21.11 4.00 6.09
C GLY A 29 -20.45 4.59 7.32
N LEU A 30 -20.39 3.81 8.40
CA LEU A 30 -19.73 4.17 9.65
C LEU A 30 -18.19 4.06 9.55
N LEU A 31 -17.71 3.22 8.64
CA LEU A 31 -16.29 2.97 8.42
C LEU A 31 -15.97 3.23 6.95
N MET A 32 -14.83 3.86 6.68
CA MET A 32 -14.26 3.95 5.34
C MET A 32 -13.03 3.06 5.28
N GLU A 33 -12.94 2.26 4.23
CA GLU A 33 -11.75 1.47 3.94
C GLU A 33 -10.80 2.27 3.06
N PHE A 34 -9.51 2.22 3.40
CA PHE A 34 -8.40 2.73 2.61
C PHE A 34 -7.60 1.55 2.06
N PRO A 35 -7.95 1.05 0.88
CA PRO A 35 -7.26 -0.09 0.30
C PRO A 35 -5.78 0.19 0.10
N ALA A 36 -4.95 -0.83 0.31
CA ALA A 36 -3.53 -0.76 0.01
C ALA A 36 -3.31 -0.48 -1.49
N LEU A 37 -2.32 0.35 -1.80
CA LEU A 37 -2.03 0.78 -3.17
C LEU A 37 -1.78 -0.41 -4.10
N VAL A 38 -2.48 -0.44 -5.22
CA VAL A 38 -2.31 -1.39 -6.31
C VAL A 38 -2.02 -0.67 -7.62
N TYR A 39 -1.22 -1.29 -8.47
CA TYR A 39 -1.01 -0.89 -9.85
C TYR A 39 -1.91 -1.72 -10.76
N VAL A 40 -2.68 -1.06 -11.62
CA VAL A 40 -3.55 -1.73 -12.58
C VAL A 40 -2.91 -1.64 -13.96
N PHE A 41 -2.67 -2.78 -14.57
CA PHE A 41 -2.12 -2.87 -15.93
C PHE A 41 -2.87 -3.92 -16.74
N LEU A 42 -3.43 -3.53 -17.87
CA LEU A 42 -4.25 -4.39 -18.75
C LEU A 42 -5.36 -5.16 -18.00
N GLY A 43 -6.00 -4.51 -17.03
CA GLY A 43 -7.04 -5.11 -16.18
C GLY A 43 -6.54 -5.99 -15.04
N ALA A 44 -5.26 -6.33 -15.01
CA ALA A 44 -4.66 -7.07 -13.90
C ALA A 44 -4.25 -6.12 -12.75
N ARG A 45 -4.46 -6.57 -11.50
CA ARG A 45 -4.13 -5.82 -10.29
C ARG A 45 -2.85 -6.36 -9.66
N PHE A 46 -1.85 -5.49 -9.51
CA PHE A 46 -0.56 -5.81 -8.91
C PHE A 46 -0.41 -5.06 -7.59
N PRO A 47 -0.21 -5.75 -6.46
CA PRO A 47 0.05 -5.08 -5.20
C PRO A 47 1.39 -4.35 -5.27
N VAL A 48 1.41 -3.08 -4.88
CA VAL A 48 2.63 -2.26 -4.82
C VAL A 48 2.88 -1.69 -3.44
N ALA A 49 1.84 -1.64 -2.61
CA ALA A 49 1.95 -1.31 -1.20
C ALA A 49 2.21 -2.56 -0.36
N GLY A 50 2.64 -2.31 0.86
CA GLY A 50 3.03 -3.36 1.81
C GLY A 50 4.50 -3.69 1.72
N GLY A 51 5.05 -4.02 2.88
CA GLY A 51 6.49 -4.15 3.05
C GLY A 51 7.15 -5.09 2.08
N PHE A 52 6.58 -6.26 1.84
CA PHE A 52 7.15 -7.22 0.90
C PHE A 52 7.32 -6.60 -0.50
N TRP A 53 6.25 -6.11 -1.11
CA TRP A 53 6.29 -5.54 -2.47
C TRP A 53 7.12 -4.28 -2.54
N SER A 54 6.97 -3.39 -1.56
CA SER A 54 7.74 -2.15 -1.49
C SER A 54 9.25 -2.38 -1.38
N ARG A 55 9.70 -3.50 -0.85
CA ARG A 55 11.12 -3.86 -0.78
C ARG A 55 11.70 -4.30 -2.13
N PHE A 56 10.89 -4.95 -2.97
CA PHE A 56 11.34 -5.48 -4.27
C PHE A 56 11.16 -4.49 -5.41
N LEU A 57 10.09 -3.70 -5.38
CA LEU A 57 9.81 -2.73 -6.42
C LEU A 57 10.83 -1.58 -6.39
N GLY A 58 11.24 -1.13 -7.57
CA GLY A 58 12.13 0.03 -7.69
C GLY A 58 11.48 1.30 -7.13
N LEU A 59 12.29 2.16 -6.49
CA LEU A 59 11.83 3.43 -5.91
C LEU A 59 11.09 4.29 -6.95
N ARG A 60 11.64 4.42 -8.16
CA ARG A 60 11.03 5.22 -9.25
C ARG A 60 9.65 4.70 -9.64
N PHE A 61 9.48 3.38 -9.70
CA PHE A 61 8.19 2.77 -10.02
C PHE A 61 7.17 3.01 -8.92
N LEU A 62 7.52 2.77 -7.67
CA LEU A 62 6.63 3.01 -6.53
C LEU A 62 6.22 4.48 -6.44
N SER A 63 7.17 5.41 -6.57
CA SER A 63 6.91 6.84 -6.58
C SER A 63 5.98 7.24 -7.74
N LYS A 64 6.20 6.68 -8.95
CA LYS A 64 5.30 6.91 -10.09
C LYS A 64 3.88 6.44 -9.81
N VAL A 65 3.68 5.26 -9.25
CA VAL A 65 2.33 4.74 -8.93
C VAL A 65 1.64 5.60 -7.88
N ILE A 66 2.37 6.10 -6.87
CA ILE A 66 1.86 7.07 -5.89
C ILE A 66 1.41 8.34 -6.62
N SER A 67 2.28 8.95 -7.43
CA SER A 67 1.96 10.18 -8.17
C SER A 67 0.77 10.01 -9.12
N ASP A 68 0.71 8.91 -9.87
CA ASP A 68 -0.39 8.62 -10.79
C ASP A 68 -1.73 8.45 -10.05
N THR A 69 -1.70 7.87 -8.83
CA THR A 69 -2.88 7.71 -7.98
C THR A 69 -3.35 9.06 -7.45
N ASN A 70 -2.43 9.88 -6.93
CA ASN A 70 -2.73 11.22 -6.43
C ASN A 70 -3.23 12.15 -7.53
N ALA A 71 -2.66 12.07 -8.74
CA ALA A 71 -3.11 12.85 -9.90
C ALA A 71 -4.56 12.54 -10.33
N ARG A 72 -5.08 11.36 -9.96
CA ARG A 72 -6.49 10.99 -10.16
C ARG A 72 -7.41 11.45 -9.02
N GLY A 73 -6.88 12.16 -8.01
CA GLY A 73 -7.61 12.64 -6.85
C GLY A 73 -7.80 11.62 -5.73
N TYR A 74 -7.04 10.52 -5.74
CA TYR A 74 -7.11 9.49 -4.71
C TYR A 74 -5.85 9.47 -3.85
N PRO A 75 -5.96 9.21 -2.54
CA PRO A 75 -4.80 9.01 -1.69
C PRO A 75 -4.16 7.65 -2.00
N ALA A 76 -2.84 7.62 -1.97
CA ALA A 76 -2.06 6.40 -2.10
C ALA A 76 -1.76 5.83 -0.71
N THR A 77 -2.43 4.73 -0.33
CA THR A 77 -2.22 4.08 0.97
C THR A 77 -1.05 3.10 0.88
N VAL A 78 0.02 3.38 1.64
CA VAL A 78 1.20 2.52 1.73
C VAL A 78 1.40 2.13 3.20
N TYR A 79 1.70 0.85 3.46
CA TYR A 79 1.93 0.36 4.81
C TYR A 79 3.24 -0.42 4.91
N PHE A 80 3.78 -0.45 6.11
CA PHE A 80 5.01 -1.19 6.45
C PHE A 80 4.86 -1.83 7.82
N HIS A 81 5.56 -2.95 8.02
CA HIS A 81 5.63 -3.58 9.33
C HIS A 81 6.86 -3.06 10.08
N ASN A 82 6.75 -2.92 11.40
CA ASN A 82 7.83 -2.43 12.24
C ASN A 82 9.11 -3.27 12.13
N TRP A 83 9.00 -4.59 12.00
CA TRP A 83 10.14 -5.49 11.86
C TRP A 83 10.95 -5.26 10.57
N GLU A 84 10.36 -4.65 9.55
CA GLU A 84 11.06 -4.35 8.29
C GLU A 84 12.16 -3.30 8.44
N PHE A 85 12.12 -2.54 9.53
CA PHE A 85 13.10 -1.51 9.86
C PHE A 85 14.22 -1.97 10.79
N LEU A 86 14.18 -3.21 11.25
CA LEU A 86 15.22 -3.76 12.15
C LEU A 86 16.55 -3.89 11.41
N GLU A 87 17.64 -3.64 12.13
CA GLU A 87 19.00 -3.76 11.58
C GLU A 87 19.55 -5.18 11.69
N ASN A 88 19.08 -5.93 12.69
CA ASN A 88 19.54 -7.28 12.94
C ASN A 88 18.80 -8.26 12.04
N ASP A 89 19.56 -9.15 11.42
CA ASP A 89 19.00 -10.16 10.52
C ASP A 89 18.04 -11.11 11.26
N PRO A 90 16.73 -11.05 11.03
CA PRO A 90 15.79 -12.01 11.55
C PRO A 90 15.89 -13.31 10.76
N TRP A 91 17.09 -13.90 10.70
CA TRP A 91 17.32 -15.08 9.89
C TRP A 91 16.38 -16.23 10.29
N VAL A 92 15.43 -16.51 9.43
CA VAL A 92 14.56 -17.68 9.55
C VAL A 92 14.91 -18.64 8.44
N PRO A 93 15.35 -19.88 8.76
CA PRO A 93 15.68 -20.88 7.77
C PRO A 93 14.55 -21.05 6.72
N GLY A 94 14.92 -21.08 5.45
CA GLY A 94 13.97 -21.25 4.34
C GLY A 94 13.17 -20.02 3.93
N LYS A 95 13.28 -18.87 4.65
CA LYS A 95 12.54 -17.63 4.35
C LYS A 95 13.42 -16.48 3.87
N ARG A 96 14.59 -16.76 3.34
CA ARG A 96 15.59 -15.76 2.93
C ARG A 96 15.03 -14.70 1.96
N LEU A 97 14.14 -15.08 1.06
CA LEU A 97 13.52 -14.15 0.12
C LEU A 97 12.60 -13.16 0.83
N ASN A 98 11.85 -13.60 1.84
CA ASN A 98 10.92 -12.75 2.56
C ASN A 98 11.61 -11.61 3.33
N TYR A 99 12.90 -11.76 3.64
CA TYR A 99 13.70 -10.80 4.39
C TYR A 99 14.67 -9.99 3.53
N ARG A 100 14.61 -10.16 2.21
CA ARG A 100 15.48 -9.38 1.32
C ARG A 100 15.14 -7.89 1.35
N ASN A 101 16.17 -7.04 1.32
CA ASN A 101 16.07 -5.57 1.29
C ASN A 101 15.32 -4.94 2.49
N TYR A 102 15.24 -5.62 3.65
CA TYR A 102 14.74 -5.02 4.88
C TYR A 102 15.84 -4.18 5.58
N GLY A 103 15.51 -3.53 6.69
CA GLY A 103 16.44 -2.69 7.45
C GLY A 103 16.80 -1.39 6.75
N ILE A 104 18.11 -1.12 6.58
CA ILE A 104 18.61 0.12 5.98
C ILE A 104 18.04 0.36 4.57
N PRO A 105 18.04 -0.59 3.63
CA PRO A 105 17.53 -0.36 2.28
C PRO A 105 16.08 0.11 2.23
N ILE A 106 15.19 -0.48 3.02
CA ILE A 106 13.79 -0.06 3.05
C ILE A 106 13.62 1.28 3.76
N ARG A 107 14.38 1.54 4.83
CA ARG A 107 14.37 2.84 5.52
C ARG A 107 14.75 3.98 4.60
N ASP A 108 15.80 3.82 3.81
CA ASP A 108 16.27 4.85 2.88
C ASP A 108 15.28 5.09 1.74
N LYS A 109 14.67 4.01 1.24
CA LYS A 109 13.58 4.10 0.26
C LYS A 109 12.39 4.90 0.81
N ILE A 110 11.94 4.59 2.02
CA ILE A 110 10.83 5.30 2.67
C ILE A 110 11.17 6.75 2.93
N LYS A 111 12.36 7.05 3.46
CA LYS A 111 12.82 8.44 3.63
C LYS A 111 12.75 9.22 2.32
N THR A 112 13.08 8.60 1.20
CA THR A 112 13.02 9.25 -0.11
C THR A 112 11.57 9.49 -0.53
N ILE A 113 10.68 8.52 -0.33
CA ILE A 113 9.24 8.68 -0.62
C ILE A 113 8.63 9.79 0.24
N LEU A 114 8.92 9.80 1.55
CA LEU A 114 8.45 10.84 2.47
C LEU A 114 8.92 12.26 2.10
N LYS A 115 10.08 12.38 1.44
CA LYS A 115 10.59 13.68 0.95
C LYS A 115 10.01 14.09 -0.41
N SER A 116 9.52 13.13 -1.19
CA SER A 116 9.09 13.36 -2.58
C SER A 116 7.57 13.48 -2.75
N HIS A 117 6.80 13.17 -1.71
CA HIS A 117 5.35 13.21 -1.73
C HIS A 117 4.83 13.89 -0.47
N GLU A 118 3.69 14.56 -0.58
CA GLU A 118 2.96 15.08 0.57
C GLU A 118 2.21 13.95 1.27
N PHE A 119 2.21 13.99 2.59
CA PHE A 119 1.52 13.04 3.46
C PHE A 119 0.53 13.76 4.34
N THR A 120 -0.63 13.15 4.54
CA THR A 120 -1.66 13.64 5.45
C THR A 120 -2.15 12.50 6.34
N SER A 121 -2.79 12.84 7.44
CA SER A 121 -3.49 11.86 8.26
C SER A 121 -4.82 11.46 7.62
N ILE A 122 -5.33 10.28 7.97
CA ILE A 122 -6.69 9.87 7.56
C ILE A 122 -7.73 10.88 8.06
N GLU A 123 -7.57 11.38 9.29
CA GLU A 123 -8.44 12.40 9.87
C GLU A 123 -8.47 13.69 9.03
N THR A 124 -7.30 14.23 8.68
CA THR A 124 -7.19 15.42 7.83
C THR A 124 -7.82 15.18 6.47
N TYR A 125 -7.58 14.04 5.86
CA TYR A 125 -8.19 13.69 4.57
C TYR A 125 -9.73 13.72 4.61
N PHE A 126 -10.34 13.36 5.74
CA PHE A 126 -11.80 13.40 5.92
C PHE A 126 -12.34 14.80 6.14
N THR A 127 -11.60 15.65 6.84
CA THR A 127 -12.07 17.00 7.20
C THR A 127 -11.89 18.01 6.07
N GLU A 128 -11.01 17.73 5.11
CA GLU A 128 -10.73 18.62 3.97
C GLU A 128 -11.53 18.27 2.69
N LYS A 129 -12.38 17.25 2.74
CA LYS A 129 -13.31 16.86 1.65
C LYS A 129 -14.76 17.10 2.01
#